data_8bc9b594cc30ce9212036fbf0615585c
#
_entry.id   8bc9b594cc30ce9212036fbf0615585c
#
_cell.length_a   1.000
_cell.length_b   1.000
_cell.length_c   1.000
_cell.angle_alpha   90.00
_cell.angle_beta   90.00
_cell.angle_gamma   90.00
#
_symmetry.space_group_name_H-M   'P 1'
#
loop_
_entity.id
_entity.type
_entity.pdbx_description
1 polymer ?
#
loop_
_entity_poly.entity_id
_entity_poly.type
_entity_poly.pdbx_seq_one_letter_code
_entity_poly.pdbx_strand_id
1 'polypeptide(L)'
;LAFVQTAADGDRDFSFYRNPGADMMLTADEVDLSLVRNAKIFHFGSLSMTDKICENATKHAIAAAKEAGVLISFDPNLRKPLWKSMDDAKEKISWGLSQCDILKISDDEIEFMTGEKDIKTGVKKLIDEYHIPFICATMGKNGSMAFFDGHIVEAAPFLRDDTVETTGAGDTFCACLLHDVLEHGINDRKDDDVKKMLTFANAAASLITTRKGALRVMPEKGEVEAVIK
;
A
#
# COMPACT_ATOMS: atom_id res chain seq x y z
N LEU A 1 -8.60 -6.68 18.33
CA LEU A 1 -7.81 -5.62 18.94
C LEU A 1 -6.39 -5.65 18.40
N ALA A 2 -5.82 -4.48 18.16
CA ALA A 2 -4.41 -4.30 17.87
C ALA A 2 -3.81 -3.38 18.94
N PHE A 3 -2.72 -3.81 19.54
CA PHE A 3 -1.95 -3.00 20.48
C PHE A 3 -0.69 -2.53 19.77
N VAL A 4 -0.44 -1.23 19.80
CA VAL A 4 0.77 -0.62 19.24
C VAL A 4 1.71 -0.30 20.39
N GLN A 5 2.92 -0.83 20.35
CA GLN A 5 4.02 -0.51 21.26
C GLN A 5 5.02 0.34 20.49
N THR A 6 5.29 1.54 20.98
CA THR A 6 6.26 2.46 20.35
C THR A 6 7.57 2.42 21.14
N ALA A 7 8.67 2.14 20.48
CA ALA A 7 10.01 2.20 21.04
C ALA A 7 10.52 3.65 21.15
N ALA A 8 11.59 3.85 21.90
CA ALA A 8 12.15 5.20 22.15
C ALA A 8 12.68 5.89 20.87
N ASP A 9 13.00 5.14 19.83
CA ASP A 9 13.43 5.61 18.51
C ASP A 9 12.28 5.87 17.51
N GLY A 10 11.01 5.70 17.97
CA GLY A 10 9.80 5.87 17.16
C GLY A 10 9.41 4.62 16.35
N ASP A 11 10.19 3.54 16.44
CA ASP A 11 9.81 2.26 15.86
C ASP A 11 8.62 1.64 16.61
N ARG A 12 7.88 0.76 15.96
CA ARG A 12 6.65 0.20 16.49
C ARG A 12 6.58 -1.30 16.34
N ASP A 13 6.02 -1.94 17.35
CA ASP A 13 5.63 -3.33 17.31
C ASP A 13 4.12 -3.48 17.50
N PHE A 14 3.54 -4.49 16.87
CA PHE A 14 2.11 -4.76 16.91
C PHE A 14 1.84 -6.10 17.58
N SER A 15 0.99 -6.06 18.60
CA SER A 15 0.40 -7.26 19.18
C SER A 15 -1.08 -7.34 18.81
N PHE A 16 -1.49 -8.46 18.22
CA PHE A 16 -2.84 -8.65 17.72
C PHE A 16 -3.64 -9.62 18.59
N TYR A 17 -4.83 -9.21 18.98
CA TYR A 17 -5.85 -10.08 19.55
C TYR A 17 -7.00 -10.21 18.55
N ARG A 18 -6.90 -11.23 17.69
CA ARG A 18 -7.72 -11.41 16.49
C ARG A 18 -8.19 -12.85 16.32
N ASN A 19 -8.63 -13.47 17.42
CA ASN A 19 -9.05 -14.87 17.35
C ASN A 19 -10.37 -15.11 18.11
N PRO A 20 -11.55 -15.01 17.44
CA PRO A 20 -11.74 -14.48 16.09
C PRO A 20 -11.79 -12.94 16.07
N GLY A 21 -11.40 -12.34 14.94
CA GLY A 21 -11.64 -10.93 14.67
C GLY A 21 -12.86 -10.76 13.75
N ALA A 22 -13.67 -9.71 13.94
CA ALA A 22 -14.82 -9.43 13.07
C ALA A 22 -14.41 -9.25 11.60
N ASP A 23 -13.24 -8.69 11.38
CA ASP A 23 -12.63 -8.49 10.06
C ASP A 23 -12.34 -9.80 9.30
N MET A 24 -12.21 -10.93 10.02
CA MET A 24 -12.02 -12.26 9.42
C MET A 24 -13.34 -12.93 9.02
N MET A 25 -14.47 -12.41 9.49
CA MET A 25 -15.78 -13.06 9.36
C MET A 25 -16.62 -12.51 8.22
N LEU A 26 -16.13 -11.52 7.45
CA LEU A 26 -16.83 -10.99 6.29
C LEU A 26 -16.98 -12.08 5.22
N THR A 27 -18.21 -12.41 4.88
CA THR A 27 -18.55 -13.41 3.86
C THR A 27 -18.76 -12.78 2.48
N ALA A 28 -18.70 -13.57 1.42
CA ALA A 28 -18.83 -13.08 0.04
C ALA A 28 -20.22 -12.47 -0.23
N ASP A 29 -21.26 -12.99 0.38
CA ASP A 29 -22.65 -12.52 0.23
C ASP A 29 -22.94 -11.24 1.03
N GLU A 30 -22.09 -10.86 1.97
CA GLU A 30 -22.17 -9.57 2.67
C GLU A 30 -21.48 -8.42 1.90
N VAL A 31 -20.73 -8.73 0.83
CA VAL A 31 -20.10 -7.70 0.00
C VAL A 31 -21.12 -7.04 -0.92
N ASP A 32 -21.31 -5.72 -0.78
CA ASP A 32 -22.12 -4.95 -1.70
C ASP A 32 -21.42 -4.78 -3.06
N LEU A 33 -21.67 -5.69 -3.98
CA LEU A 33 -21.08 -5.67 -5.32
C LEU A 33 -21.52 -4.46 -6.14
N SER A 34 -22.62 -3.76 -5.78
CA SER A 34 -23.02 -2.54 -6.47
C SER A 34 -22.04 -1.40 -6.18
N LEU A 35 -21.56 -1.27 -4.95
CA LEU A 35 -20.51 -0.32 -4.58
C LEU A 35 -19.19 -0.66 -5.28
N VAL A 36 -18.83 -1.94 -5.29
CA VAL A 36 -17.60 -2.40 -5.94
C VAL A 36 -17.60 -2.07 -7.44
N ARG A 37 -18.67 -2.42 -8.16
CA ARG A 37 -18.77 -2.20 -9.62
C ARG A 37 -18.85 -0.73 -10.03
N ASN A 38 -19.30 0.15 -9.14
CA ASN A 38 -19.39 1.59 -9.39
C ASN A 38 -18.18 2.37 -8.87
N ALA A 39 -17.21 1.71 -8.24
CA ALA A 39 -15.97 2.33 -7.78
C ALA A 39 -15.09 2.74 -8.97
N LYS A 40 -14.18 3.70 -8.75
CA LYS A 40 -13.12 4.04 -9.70
C LYS A 40 -11.88 3.17 -9.46
N ILE A 41 -11.60 2.90 -8.18
CA ILE A 41 -10.49 2.06 -7.72
C ILE A 41 -11.04 1.14 -6.63
N PHE A 42 -10.72 -0.14 -6.70
CA PHE A 42 -10.91 -1.08 -5.61
C PHE A 42 -9.54 -1.35 -4.97
N HIS A 43 -9.40 -0.93 -3.71
CA HIS A 43 -8.14 -1.12 -2.96
C HIS A 43 -8.27 -2.26 -1.96
N PHE A 44 -7.24 -3.10 -1.88
CA PHE A 44 -7.17 -4.17 -0.87
C PHE A 44 -5.74 -4.40 -0.37
N GLY A 45 -5.63 -5.07 0.78
CA GLY A 45 -4.36 -5.50 1.35
C GLY A 45 -4.34 -7.01 1.61
N SER A 46 -3.19 -7.56 1.97
CA SER A 46 -3.03 -9.00 2.18
C SER A 46 -3.71 -9.51 3.45
N LEU A 47 -4.00 -8.65 4.42
CA LEU A 47 -4.58 -9.07 5.71
C LEU A 47 -5.99 -9.65 5.61
N SER A 48 -6.76 -9.26 4.59
CA SER A 48 -8.06 -9.86 4.30
C SER A 48 -7.96 -11.29 3.74
N MET A 49 -6.74 -11.77 3.45
CA MET A 49 -6.49 -13.13 2.94
C MET A 49 -5.87 -14.07 3.99
N THR A 50 -5.75 -13.63 5.23
CA THR A 50 -5.21 -14.44 6.34
C THR A 50 -6.20 -15.50 6.87
N ASP A 51 -7.49 -15.35 6.56
CA ASP A 51 -8.54 -16.32 6.86
C ASP A 51 -9.38 -16.62 5.62
N LYS A 52 -9.79 -17.88 5.47
CA LYS A 52 -10.47 -18.37 4.29
C LYS A 52 -11.82 -17.70 4.01
N ILE A 53 -12.55 -17.29 5.06
CA ILE A 53 -13.86 -16.65 4.89
C ILE A 53 -13.66 -15.29 4.23
N CYS A 54 -12.82 -14.44 4.82
CA CYS A 54 -12.54 -13.11 4.30
C CYS A 54 -11.74 -13.14 2.98
N GLU A 55 -10.86 -14.14 2.80
CA GLU A 55 -10.19 -14.39 1.50
C GLU A 55 -11.20 -14.60 0.38
N ASN A 56 -12.24 -15.43 0.61
CA ASN A 56 -13.28 -15.66 -0.39
C ASN A 56 -14.07 -14.37 -0.69
N ALA A 57 -14.41 -13.57 0.32
CA ALA A 57 -15.07 -12.28 0.14
C ALA A 57 -14.20 -11.31 -0.68
N THR A 58 -12.91 -11.23 -0.38
CA THR A 58 -11.94 -10.41 -1.11
C THR A 58 -11.83 -10.83 -2.58
N LYS A 59 -11.69 -12.12 -2.83
CA LYS A 59 -11.64 -12.67 -4.20
C LYS A 59 -12.93 -12.40 -4.98
N HIS A 60 -14.07 -12.53 -4.32
CA HIS A 60 -15.38 -12.24 -4.92
C HIS A 60 -15.52 -10.76 -5.32
N ALA A 61 -15.11 -9.85 -4.43
CA ALA A 61 -15.10 -8.42 -4.71
C ALA A 61 -14.16 -8.06 -5.88
N ILE A 62 -12.94 -8.60 -5.90
CA ILE A 62 -11.97 -8.34 -6.96
C ILE A 62 -12.47 -8.86 -8.32
N ALA A 63 -13.10 -10.04 -8.36
CA ALA A 63 -13.70 -10.57 -9.59
C ALA A 63 -14.76 -9.61 -10.14
N ALA A 64 -15.68 -9.12 -9.28
CA ALA A 64 -16.71 -8.16 -9.67
C ALA A 64 -16.15 -6.81 -10.11
N ALA A 65 -15.07 -6.32 -9.46
CA ALA A 65 -14.38 -5.09 -9.84
C ALA A 65 -13.76 -5.22 -11.24
N LYS A 66 -13.06 -6.33 -11.51
CA LYS A 66 -12.44 -6.60 -12.82
C LYS A 66 -13.49 -6.72 -13.93
N GLU A 67 -14.59 -7.44 -13.70
CA GLU A 67 -15.71 -7.52 -14.66
C GLU A 67 -16.28 -6.15 -15.02
N ALA A 68 -16.28 -5.21 -14.09
CA ALA A 68 -16.75 -3.85 -14.29
C ALA A 68 -15.67 -2.86 -14.83
N GLY A 69 -14.42 -3.32 -15.03
CA GLY A 69 -13.33 -2.46 -15.49
C GLY A 69 -12.81 -1.47 -14.43
N VAL A 70 -13.04 -1.77 -13.15
CA VAL A 70 -12.54 -0.99 -12.02
C VAL A 70 -11.05 -1.25 -11.84
N LEU A 71 -10.25 -0.21 -11.65
CA LEU A 71 -8.80 -0.35 -11.36
C LEU A 71 -8.60 -1.04 -10.00
N ILE A 72 -7.70 -2.00 -9.96
CA ILE A 72 -7.36 -2.75 -8.75
C ILE A 72 -6.06 -2.20 -8.15
N SER A 73 -6.13 -1.73 -6.91
CA SER A 73 -4.96 -1.31 -6.14
C SER A 73 -4.64 -2.29 -5.02
N PHE A 74 -3.37 -2.61 -4.88
CA PHE A 74 -2.88 -3.53 -3.86
C PHE A 74 -1.75 -2.92 -3.02
N ASP A 75 -1.84 -3.06 -1.69
CA ASP A 75 -0.75 -2.87 -0.74
C ASP A 75 -0.61 -4.16 0.08
N PRO A 76 0.44 -4.98 -0.09
CA PRO A 76 0.61 -6.21 0.69
C PRO A 76 0.47 -5.96 2.19
N ASN A 77 1.09 -4.90 2.67
CA ASN A 77 1.02 -4.46 4.07
C ASN A 77 1.28 -5.64 5.03
N LEU A 78 2.36 -6.37 4.78
CA LEU A 78 2.70 -7.62 5.44
C LEU A 78 2.84 -7.45 6.96
N ARG A 79 2.06 -8.21 7.70
CA ARG A 79 2.14 -8.33 9.17
C ARG A 79 2.44 -9.79 9.53
N LYS A 80 3.73 -10.12 9.58
CA LYS A 80 4.23 -11.51 9.80
C LYS A 80 3.48 -12.28 10.91
N PRO A 81 3.19 -11.67 12.09
CA PRO A 81 2.50 -12.37 13.18
C PRO A 81 1.06 -12.82 12.88
N LEU A 82 0.44 -12.34 11.81
CA LEU A 82 -0.94 -12.68 11.45
C LEU A 82 -1.04 -13.86 10.49
N TRP A 83 0.08 -14.34 9.98
CA TRP A 83 0.12 -15.43 9.02
C TRP A 83 0.43 -16.78 9.67
N LYS A 84 -0.13 -17.84 9.15
CA LYS A 84 0.14 -19.22 9.61
C LYS A 84 1.57 -19.66 9.29
N SER A 85 2.09 -19.22 8.14
CA SER A 85 3.48 -19.39 7.72
C SER A 85 3.87 -18.29 6.74
N MET A 86 5.16 -18.10 6.53
CA MET A 86 5.65 -17.16 5.51
C MET A 86 5.40 -17.67 4.09
N ASP A 87 5.32 -18.97 3.88
CA ASP A 87 4.95 -19.55 2.58
C ASP A 87 3.47 -19.26 2.25
N ASP A 88 2.56 -19.37 3.22
CA ASP A 88 1.16 -18.98 3.06
C ASP A 88 1.03 -17.47 2.74
N ALA A 89 1.77 -16.62 3.47
CA ALA A 89 1.83 -15.19 3.18
C ALA A 89 2.32 -14.93 1.74
N LYS A 90 3.40 -15.60 1.33
CA LYS A 90 3.97 -15.44 -0.01
C LYS A 90 2.99 -15.88 -1.11
N GLU A 91 2.32 -17.02 -0.94
CA GLU A 91 1.29 -17.48 -1.85
C GLU A 91 0.16 -16.47 -2.04
N LYS A 92 -0.39 -15.96 -0.92
CA LYS A 92 -1.52 -15.01 -0.96
C LYS A 92 -1.10 -13.65 -1.51
N ILE A 93 0.09 -13.16 -1.17
CA ILE A 93 0.61 -11.91 -1.74
C ILE A 93 0.88 -12.08 -3.23
N SER A 94 1.47 -13.20 -3.69
CA SER A 94 1.64 -13.51 -5.12
C SER A 94 0.33 -13.48 -5.87
N TRP A 95 -0.72 -14.06 -5.28
CA TRP A 95 -2.06 -13.96 -5.87
C TRP A 95 -2.53 -12.49 -5.95
N GLY A 96 -2.36 -11.68 -4.90
CA GLY A 96 -2.69 -10.26 -4.91
C GLY A 96 -1.95 -9.48 -6.00
N LEU A 97 -0.63 -9.73 -6.15
CA LEU A 97 0.21 -9.14 -7.20
C LEU A 97 -0.31 -9.47 -8.61
N SER A 98 -0.80 -10.69 -8.83
CA SER A 98 -1.37 -11.10 -10.12
C SER A 98 -2.74 -10.46 -10.43
N GLN A 99 -3.33 -9.76 -9.47
CA GLN A 99 -4.64 -9.15 -9.63
C GLN A 99 -4.59 -7.64 -9.85
N CYS A 100 -3.54 -6.94 -9.42
CA CYS A 100 -3.54 -5.49 -9.32
C CYS A 100 -3.01 -4.78 -10.57
N ASP A 101 -3.54 -3.57 -10.78
CA ASP A 101 -3.08 -2.58 -11.77
C ASP A 101 -2.14 -1.57 -11.12
N ILE A 102 -2.33 -1.31 -9.82
CA ILE A 102 -1.56 -0.36 -9.03
C ILE A 102 -1.02 -1.11 -7.81
N LEU A 103 0.29 -1.12 -7.66
CA LEU A 103 0.97 -1.69 -6.50
C LEU A 103 1.67 -0.60 -5.69
N LYS A 104 1.37 -0.51 -4.40
CA LYS A 104 2.28 0.11 -3.44
C LYS A 104 2.95 -0.99 -2.64
N ILE A 105 4.27 -0.97 -2.53
CA ILE A 105 5.03 -2.02 -1.86
C ILE A 105 6.25 -1.41 -1.15
N SER A 106 6.62 -1.94 0.03
CA SER A 106 7.82 -1.51 0.74
C SER A 106 9.08 -2.27 0.29
N ASP A 107 10.25 -1.71 0.59
CA ASP A 107 11.55 -2.35 0.36
C ASP A 107 11.65 -3.74 1.01
N ASP A 108 11.23 -3.88 2.28
CA ASP A 108 11.20 -5.15 2.99
C ASP A 108 10.27 -6.19 2.32
N GLU A 109 9.14 -5.73 1.78
CA GLU A 109 8.19 -6.59 1.08
C GLU A 109 8.73 -7.00 -0.30
N ILE A 110 9.46 -6.13 -0.98
CA ILE A 110 10.15 -6.46 -2.24
C ILE A 110 11.20 -7.55 -1.96
N GLU A 111 12.04 -7.38 -0.93
CA GLU A 111 13.02 -8.41 -0.53
C GLU A 111 12.33 -9.73 -0.15
N PHE A 112 11.24 -9.67 0.61
CA PHE A 112 10.46 -10.85 0.99
C PHE A 112 9.91 -11.62 -0.23
N MET A 113 9.38 -10.91 -1.22
CA MET A 113 8.76 -11.55 -2.40
C MET A 113 9.79 -12.07 -3.38
N THR A 114 10.87 -11.31 -3.62
CA THR A 114 11.80 -11.55 -4.73
C THR A 114 13.16 -12.10 -4.32
N GLY A 115 13.51 -11.97 -3.04
CA GLY A 115 14.86 -12.25 -2.52
C GLY A 115 15.89 -11.19 -2.87
N GLU A 116 15.51 -10.09 -3.53
CA GLU A 116 16.41 -9.03 -3.98
C GLU A 116 16.39 -7.85 -3.02
N LYS A 117 17.60 -7.40 -2.62
CA LYS A 117 17.76 -6.17 -1.81
C LYS A 117 17.78 -4.91 -2.65
N ASP A 118 18.23 -5.02 -3.88
CA ASP A 118 18.19 -3.91 -4.83
C ASP A 118 16.76 -3.70 -5.34
N ILE A 119 16.20 -2.53 -5.07
CA ILE A 119 14.80 -2.20 -5.38
C ILE A 119 14.51 -2.32 -6.87
N LYS A 120 15.42 -1.81 -7.73
CA LYS A 120 15.18 -1.82 -9.18
C LYS A 120 15.17 -3.26 -9.71
N THR A 121 16.08 -4.09 -9.24
CA THR A 121 16.14 -5.51 -9.59
C THR A 121 14.90 -6.26 -9.07
N GLY A 122 14.51 -6.01 -7.82
CA GLY A 122 13.34 -6.64 -7.21
C GLY A 122 12.04 -6.25 -7.92
N VAL A 123 11.82 -4.96 -8.16
CA VAL A 123 10.64 -4.48 -8.89
C VAL A 123 10.62 -4.99 -10.33
N LYS A 124 11.78 -5.06 -11.00
CA LYS A 124 11.86 -5.66 -12.33
C LYS A 124 11.35 -7.10 -12.34
N LYS A 125 11.73 -7.93 -11.37
CA LYS A 125 11.20 -9.30 -11.23
C LYS A 125 9.68 -9.30 -11.08
N LEU A 126 9.12 -8.39 -10.25
CA LEU A 126 7.67 -8.28 -10.08
C LEU A 126 6.97 -7.88 -11.37
N ILE A 127 7.54 -6.94 -12.15
CA ILE A 127 7.00 -6.54 -13.45
C ILE A 127 7.05 -7.72 -14.43
N ASP A 128 8.19 -8.39 -14.52
CA ASP A 128 8.41 -9.51 -15.45
C ASP A 128 7.45 -10.70 -15.15
N GLU A 129 7.12 -10.92 -13.86
CA GLU A 129 6.27 -12.04 -13.43
C GLU A 129 4.77 -11.70 -13.44
N TYR A 130 4.39 -10.51 -12.95
CA TYR A 130 2.98 -10.15 -12.72
C TYR A 130 2.43 -9.12 -13.69
N HIS A 131 3.29 -8.46 -14.50
CA HIS A 131 2.91 -7.46 -15.51
C HIS A 131 2.14 -6.26 -14.93
N ILE A 132 2.48 -5.83 -13.71
CA ILE A 132 1.82 -4.71 -13.03
C ILE A 132 2.21 -3.40 -13.72
N PRO A 133 1.24 -2.60 -14.22
CA PRO A 133 1.56 -1.42 -15.02
C PRO A 133 2.06 -0.23 -14.20
N PHE A 134 1.68 -0.10 -12.92
CA PHE A 134 2.07 1.02 -12.07
C PHE A 134 2.49 0.55 -10.68
N ILE A 135 3.77 0.70 -10.34
CA ILE A 135 4.33 0.27 -9.05
C ILE A 135 4.95 1.47 -8.34
N CYS A 136 4.58 1.70 -7.08
CA CYS A 136 5.27 2.61 -6.18
C CYS A 136 5.97 1.81 -5.06
N ALA A 137 7.30 1.88 -5.04
CA ALA A 137 8.15 1.31 -3.99
C ALA A 137 8.46 2.38 -2.93
N THR A 138 8.16 2.09 -1.66
CA THR A 138 8.50 2.96 -0.52
C THR A 138 9.71 2.40 0.23
N MET A 139 10.67 3.27 0.57
CA MET A 139 11.94 2.89 1.19
C MET A 139 12.18 3.64 2.52
N GLY A 140 11.09 3.95 3.24
CA GLY A 140 11.13 4.67 4.50
C GLY A 140 11.93 5.98 4.40
N LYS A 141 12.99 6.11 5.18
CA LYS A 141 13.87 7.28 5.19
C LYS A 141 14.72 7.46 3.92
N ASN A 142 14.65 6.54 2.97
CA ASN A 142 15.34 6.63 1.68
C ASN A 142 14.42 7.14 0.56
N GLY A 143 13.16 7.49 0.86
CA GLY A 143 12.21 8.04 -0.09
C GLY A 143 11.38 7.01 -0.82
N SER A 144 11.08 7.25 -2.09
CA SER A 144 10.23 6.38 -2.89
C SER A 144 10.61 6.37 -4.37
N MET A 145 10.20 5.31 -5.06
CA MET A 145 10.36 5.16 -6.51
C MET A 145 9.02 4.78 -7.14
N ALA A 146 8.77 5.25 -8.36
CA ALA A 146 7.68 4.77 -9.20
C ALA A 146 8.24 4.12 -10.47
N PHE A 147 7.57 3.05 -10.91
CA PHE A 147 7.89 2.28 -12.11
C PHE A 147 6.62 2.17 -12.95
N PHE A 148 6.66 2.64 -14.19
CA PHE A 148 5.53 2.65 -15.12
C PHE A 148 6.03 2.80 -16.55
N ASP A 149 5.44 2.11 -17.51
CA ASP A 149 5.77 2.19 -18.95
C ASP A 149 7.28 2.15 -19.28
N GLY A 150 8.06 1.42 -18.49
CA GLY A 150 9.52 1.36 -18.61
C GLY A 150 10.27 2.55 -18.01
N HIS A 151 9.57 3.54 -17.45
CA HIS A 151 10.13 4.68 -16.74
C HIS A 151 10.40 4.34 -15.28
N ILE A 152 11.40 5.01 -14.69
CA ILE A 152 11.73 4.95 -13.26
C ILE A 152 11.89 6.38 -12.76
N VAL A 153 11.06 6.78 -11.81
CA VAL A 153 11.09 8.10 -11.18
C VAL A 153 11.36 7.94 -9.69
N GLU A 154 12.31 8.73 -9.18
CA GLU A 154 12.71 8.69 -7.76
C GLU A 154 12.35 10.02 -7.07
N ALA A 155 11.91 9.95 -5.82
CA ALA A 155 11.68 11.11 -4.98
C ALA A 155 12.38 10.95 -3.63
N ALA A 156 13.07 12.02 -3.20
CA ALA A 156 13.75 12.07 -1.91
C ALA A 156 12.75 12.04 -0.74
N PRO A 157 13.17 11.56 0.43
CA PRO A 157 12.35 11.60 1.63
C PRO A 157 12.25 13.03 2.19
N PHE A 158 11.26 13.26 3.05
CA PHE A 158 11.23 14.41 3.94
C PHE A 158 11.58 13.92 5.36
N LEU A 159 12.85 14.08 5.73
CA LEU A 159 13.33 13.63 7.04
C LEU A 159 12.88 14.61 8.13
N ARG A 160 12.50 14.08 9.29
CA ARG A 160 11.98 14.86 10.43
C ARG A 160 12.66 14.44 11.74
N ASP A 161 13.04 15.45 12.53
CA ASP A 161 13.63 15.25 13.86
C ASP A 161 12.55 15.13 14.95
N ASP A 162 11.29 15.50 14.64
CA ASP A 162 10.13 15.50 15.53
C ASP A 162 9.20 14.28 15.32
N THR A 163 9.73 13.18 14.78
CA THR A 163 8.98 11.93 14.62
C THR A 163 8.55 11.38 15.97
N VAL A 164 7.24 11.13 16.12
CA VAL A 164 6.61 10.54 17.31
C VAL A 164 6.35 9.06 17.09
N GLU A 165 5.74 8.70 15.95
CA GLU A 165 5.47 7.32 15.55
C GLU A 165 5.29 7.22 14.04
N THR A 166 5.55 6.02 13.47
CA THR A 166 5.46 5.83 12.02
C THR A 166 4.15 5.17 11.57
N THR A 167 3.16 5.03 12.48
CA THR A 167 1.86 4.44 12.15
C THR A 167 1.14 5.26 11.09
N GLY A 168 0.64 4.61 10.04
CA GLY A 168 -0.12 5.25 8.98
C GLY A 168 0.72 5.96 7.90
N ALA A 169 2.07 6.00 8.01
CA ALA A 169 2.90 6.63 6.97
C ALA A 169 2.73 5.95 5.60
N GLY A 170 2.75 4.61 5.55
CA GLY A 170 2.49 3.84 4.34
C GLY A 170 1.08 4.05 3.79
N ASP A 171 0.08 4.05 4.68
CA ASP A 171 -1.33 4.27 4.30
C ASP A 171 -1.54 5.69 3.76
N THR A 172 -0.90 6.71 4.38
CA THR A 172 -0.95 8.10 3.90
C THR A 172 -0.29 8.25 2.54
N PHE A 173 0.87 7.61 2.33
CA PHE A 173 1.53 7.57 1.01
C PHE A 173 0.59 6.94 -0.03
N CYS A 174 0.00 5.79 0.29
CA CYS A 174 -0.93 5.08 -0.59
C CYS A 174 -2.17 5.95 -0.91
N ALA A 175 -2.73 6.65 0.07
CA ALA A 175 -3.85 7.55 -0.13
C ALA A 175 -3.52 8.68 -1.13
N CYS A 176 -2.33 9.29 -1.03
CA CYS A 176 -1.87 10.31 -1.96
C CYS A 176 -1.67 9.75 -3.38
N LEU A 177 -1.09 8.54 -3.50
CA LEU A 177 -0.96 7.83 -4.76
C LEU A 177 -2.32 7.60 -5.42
N LEU A 178 -3.28 7.04 -4.67
CA LEU A 178 -4.60 6.73 -5.20
C LEU A 178 -5.41 7.98 -5.56
N HIS A 179 -5.25 9.08 -4.79
CA HIS A 179 -5.85 10.36 -5.13
C HIS A 179 -5.31 10.90 -6.47
N ASP A 180 -3.99 10.86 -6.67
CA ASP A 180 -3.37 11.28 -7.93
C ASP A 180 -3.84 10.42 -9.11
N VAL A 181 -3.94 9.11 -8.91
CA VAL A 181 -4.47 8.18 -9.94
C VAL A 181 -5.94 8.47 -10.26
N LEU A 182 -6.77 8.85 -9.28
CA LEU A 182 -8.16 9.25 -9.52
C LEU A 182 -8.28 10.50 -10.41
N GLU A 183 -7.30 11.41 -10.31
CA GLU A 183 -7.29 12.66 -11.10
C GLU A 183 -6.67 12.46 -12.48
N HIS A 184 -5.62 11.63 -12.61
CA HIS A 184 -4.80 11.59 -13.81
C HIS A 184 -4.74 10.20 -14.49
N GLY A 185 -5.27 9.14 -13.88
CA GLY A 185 -5.13 7.76 -14.36
C GLY A 185 -3.73 7.19 -14.17
N ILE A 186 -3.47 6.03 -14.77
CA ILE A 186 -2.17 5.34 -14.73
C ILE A 186 -1.45 5.36 -16.08
N ASN A 187 -2.14 5.66 -17.17
CA ASN A 187 -1.61 5.63 -18.54
C ASN A 187 -1.07 7.00 -18.96
N ASP A 188 -0.14 7.02 -19.91
CA ASP A 188 0.41 8.24 -20.54
C ASP A 188 0.99 9.25 -19.53
N ARG A 189 1.52 8.74 -18.41
CA ARG A 189 2.10 9.55 -17.33
C ARG A 189 3.45 10.14 -17.74
N LYS A 190 3.73 11.36 -17.30
CA LYS A 190 5.02 12.02 -17.48
C LYS A 190 5.86 11.93 -16.21
N ASP A 191 7.17 11.80 -16.36
CA ASP A 191 8.11 11.71 -15.23
C ASP A 191 7.96 12.87 -14.24
N ASP A 192 7.80 14.10 -14.73
CA ASP A 192 7.64 15.29 -13.90
C ASP A 192 6.37 15.25 -13.04
N ASP A 193 5.26 14.73 -13.57
CA ASP A 193 4.01 14.66 -12.86
C ASP A 193 4.03 13.52 -11.82
N VAL A 194 4.62 12.38 -12.17
CA VAL A 194 4.86 11.29 -11.22
C VAL A 194 5.85 11.73 -10.13
N LYS A 195 6.87 12.52 -10.48
CA LYS A 195 7.79 13.11 -9.50
C LYS A 195 7.09 14.01 -8.49
N LYS A 196 6.17 14.86 -8.95
CA LYS A 196 5.34 15.72 -8.06
C LYS A 196 4.47 14.87 -7.14
N MET A 197 3.81 13.85 -7.68
CA MET A 197 3.00 12.90 -6.91
C MET A 197 3.83 12.23 -5.81
N LEU A 198 4.99 11.65 -6.14
CA LEU A 198 5.88 11.01 -5.16
C LEU A 198 6.36 12.01 -4.09
N THR A 199 6.72 13.23 -4.50
CA THR A 199 7.16 14.30 -3.59
C THR A 199 6.05 14.64 -2.61
N PHE A 200 4.81 14.82 -3.09
CA PHE A 200 3.65 15.08 -2.25
C PHE A 200 3.37 13.92 -1.29
N ALA A 201 3.39 12.69 -1.79
CA ALA A 201 3.16 11.49 -0.98
C ALA A 201 4.23 11.31 0.11
N ASN A 202 5.51 11.54 -0.21
CA ASN A 202 6.61 11.49 0.77
C ASN A 202 6.47 12.59 1.84
N ALA A 203 6.08 13.80 1.47
CA ALA A 203 5.85 14.90 2.41
C ALA A 203 4.67 14.58 3.35
N ALA A 204 3.56 14.10 2.81
CA ALA A 204 2.39 13.70 3.59
C ALA A 204 2.72 12.54 4.55
N ALA A 205 3.42 11.51 4.07
CA ALA A 205 3.87 10.38 4.87
C ALA A 205 4.84 10.80 5.98
N SER A 206 5.65 11.83 5.76
CA SER A 206 6.53 12.38 6.79
C SER A 206 5.75 13.18 7.84
N LEU A 207 4.77 13.96 7.44
CA LEU A 207 3.97 14.77 8.36
C LEU A 207 3.16 13.93 9.36
N ILE A 208 2.53 12.83 8.91
CA ILE A 208 1.76 11.99 9.83
C ILE A 208 2.63 11.40 10.94
N THR A 209 3.93 11.16 10.70
CA THR A 209 4.83 10.60 11.71
C THR A 209 5.09 11.54 12.90
N THR A 210 4.77 12.81 12.77
CA THR A 210 4.90 13.80 13.87
C THR A 210 3.69 13.82 14.81
N ARG A 211 2.69 12.98 14.55
CA ARG A 211 1.41 12.97 15.26
C ARG A 211 1.10 11.58 15.79
N LYS A 212 0.50 11.50 16.97
CA LYS A 212 0.08 10.23 17.54
C LYS A 212 -1.30 9.84 17.00
N GLY A 213 -1.37 8.69 16.33
CA GLY A 213 -2.58 8.16 15.72
C GLY A 213 -2.38 7.80 14.24
N ALA A 214 -3.47 7.47 13.54
CA ALA A 214 -3.45 7.11 12.14
C ALA A 214 -4.46 7.97 11.35
N LEU A 215 -5.63 7.42 11.00
CA LEU A 215 -6.61 8.06 10.13
C LEU A 215 -6.98 9.50 10.53
N ARG A 216 -7.15 9.78 11.85
CA ARG A 216 -7.59 11.09 12.36
C ARG A 216 -6.52 12.17 12.30
N VAL A 217 -5.28 11.81 12.07
CA VAL A 217 -4.13 12.71 12.07
C VAL A 217 -3.43 12.80 10.73
N MET A 218 -4.04 12.21 9.69
CA MET A 218 -3.59 12.39 8.31
C MET A 218 -3.57 13.89 7.97
N PRO A 219 -2.49 14.39 7.33
CA PRO A 219 -2.35 15.80 7.05
C PRO A 219 -3.34 16.28 5.99
N GLU A 220 -3.78 17.51 6.14
CA GLU A 220 -4.54 18.22 5.10
C GLU A 220 -3.63 18.65 3.95
N LYS A 221 -4.19 18.78 2.73
CA LYS A 221 -3.43 19.15 1.53
C LYS A 221 -2.57 20.40 1.72
N GLY A 222 -3.12 21.45 2.34
CA GLY A 222 -2.40 22.72 2.58
C GLY A 222 -1.21 22.57 3.53
N GLU A 223 -1.26 21.65 4.49
CA GLU A 223 -0.13 21.35 5.38
C GLU A 223 1.01 20.67 4.60
N VAL A 224 0.67 19.74 3.70
CA VAL A 224 1.64 19.06 2.85
C VAL A 224 2.30 20.06 1.89
N GLU A 225 1.52 20.91 1.23
CA GLU A 225 2.03 21.95 0.32
C GLU A 225 2.97 22.94 1.03
N ALA A 226 2.74 23.23 2.30
CA ALA A 226 3.62 24.09 3.09
C ALA A 226 4.99 23.46 3.39
N VAL A 227 5.09 22.13 3.44
CA VAL A 227 6.36 21.41 3.66
C VAL A 227 7.18 21.31 2.37
N ILE A 228 6.53 21.27 1.22
CA ILE A 228 7.19 21.09 -0.09
C ILE A 228 7.83 22.41 -0.57
N LYS A 229 7.34 23.57 -0.12
CA LYS A 229 7.86 24.90 -0.49
C LYS A 229 9.21 25.19 0.18
#